data_bc5569049fcf0fd9e54ef354de1be15c
#
_entry.id   bc5569049fcf0fd9e54ef354de1be15c
#
_cell.length_a   1.000
_cell.length_b   1.000
_cell.length_c   1.000
_cell.angle_alpha   90.00
_cell.angle_beta   90.00
_cell.angle_gamma   90.00
#
_symmetry.space_group_name_H-M   'P 1'
#
loop_
_entity.id
_entity.type
_entity.pdbx_description
1 polymer ?
#
loop_
_entity_poly.entity_id
_entity_poly.type
_entity_poly.pdbx_seq_one_letter_code
_entity_poly.pdbx_strand_id
1 'polypeptide(L)' 'KELAPSNIQVNAIAFGAIETPMNAWLSKEEAEALADEIPAGREGTKEEAAQMICMVADAPDYLTGQIITMDGGWI' A
#
# COMPACT_ATOMS: atom_id res chain seq x y z
N LYS A 1 19.19 -7.69 -7.68
CA LYS A 1 20.62 -7.44 -7.43
C LYS A 1 21.40 -7.25 -8.72
N GLU A 2 21.10 -8.04 -9.71
CA GLU A 2 21.75 -7.89 -10.99
C GLU A 2 21.42 -6.55 -11.67
N LEU A 3 20.26 -5.97 -11.32
CA LEU A 3 19.84 -4.71 -11.88
C LEU A 3 20.47 -3.50 -11.21
N ALA A 4 20.96 -3.65 -9.96
CA ALA A 4 21.56 -2.54 -9.23
C ALA A 4 22.76 -1.92 -9.97
N PRO A 5 23.68 -2.71 -10.56
CA PRO A 5 24.79 -2.12 -11.31
C PRO A 5 24.35 -1.31 -12.53
N SER A 6 23.13 -1.54 -13.01
CA SER A 6 22.59 -0.81 -14.16
C SER A 6 21.75 0.40 -13.75
N ASN A 7 21.80 0.77 -12.45
CA ASN A 7 21.04 1.91 -11.92
C ASN A 7 19.52 1.74 -12.02
N ILE A 8 19.06 0.51 -11.96
CA ILE A 8 17.64 0.21 -11.98
C ILE A 8 17.21 -0.22 -10.59
N GLN A 9 16.22 0.46 -10.02
CA GLN A 9 15.66 0.12 -8.73
C GLN A 9 14.37 -0.67 -8.94
N VAL A 10 14.22 -1.76 -8.18
CA VAL A 10 13.04 -2.60 -8.23
C VAL A 10 12.52 -2.78 -6.81
N ASN A 11 11.36 -2.21 -6.56
CA ASN A 11 10.68 -2.32 -5.26
C ASN A 11 9.23 -2.73 -5.49
N ALA A 12 8.65 -3.36 -4.48
CA ALA A 12 7.24 -3.74 -4.51
C ALA A 12 6.53 -3.08 -3.33
N ILE A 13 5.26 -2.77 -3.51
CA ILE A 13 4.42 -2.25 -2.43
C ILE A 13 3.31 -3.26 -2.19
N ALA A 14 3.23 -3.75 -0.96
CA ALA A 14 2.15 -4.64 -0.55
C ALA A 14 1.09 -3.79 0.15
N PHE A 15 -0.06 -3.61 -0.46
CA PHE A 15 -1.15 -2.86 0.12
C PHE A 15 -2.03 -3.76 0.97
N GLY A 16 -2.54 -3.22 2.08
CA GLY A 16 -3.59 -3.85 2.84
C GLY A 16 -4.96 -3.54 2.22
N ALA A 17 -5.97 -3.37 3.08
CA ALA A 17 -7.32 -3.05 2.61
C ALA A 17 -7.37 -1.61 2.12
N ILE A 18 -7.58 -1.43 0.83
CA ILE A 18 -7.68 -0.14 0.18
C ILE A 18 -9.12 0.06 -0.32
N GLU A 19 -9.66 1.23 -0.07
CA GLU A 19 -10.99 1.59 -0.55
C GLU A 19 -10.99 1.68 -2.07
N THR A 20 -11.72 0.77 -2.71
CA THR A 20 -11.81 0.70 -4.17
C THR A 20 -13.24 0.43 -4.57
N PRO A 21 -13.61 0.65 -5.85
CA PRO A 21 -14.94 0.29 -6.33
C PRO A 21 -15.32 -1.17 -6.10
N MET A 22 -14.33 -2.07 -6.00
CA MET A 22 -14.58 -3.48 -5.72
C MET A 22 -15.17 -3.70 -4.34
N ASN A 23 -14.94 -2.78 -3.41
CA ASN A 23 -15.47 -2.86 -2.04
C ASN A 23 -16.82 -2.15 -1.89
N ALA A 24 -17.34 -1.56 -2.96
CA ALA A 24 -18.62 -0.83 -2.90
C ALA A 24 -19.81 -1.75 -2.63
N TRP A 25 -19.67 -3.06 -2.85
CA TRP A 25 -20.72 -4.03 -2.58
C TRP A 25 -20.83 -4.40 -1.09
N LEU A 26 -19.89 -3.98 -0.27
CA LEU A 26 -19.96 -4.22 1.16
C LEU A 26 -21.07 -3.39 1.79
N SER A 27 -21.82 -4.00 2.70
CA SER A 27 -22.79 -3.25 3.50
C SER A 27 -22.05 -2.31 4.44
N LYS A 28 -22.79 -1.32 4.98
CA LYS A 28 -22.23 -0.41 5.97
C LYS A 28 -21.67 -1.17 7.18
N GLU A 29 -22.41 -2.18 7.64
CA GLU A 29 -21.99 -2.98 8.78
C GLU A 29 -20.72 -3.77 8.49
N GLU A 30 -20.64 -4.35 7.30
CA GLU A 30 -19.45 -5.09 6.89
C GLU A 30 -18.24 -4.18 6.77
N ALA A 31 -18.43 -2.99 6.21
CA ALA A 31 -17.35 -2.02 6.09
C ALA A 31 -16.85 -1.54 7.45
N GLU A 32 -17.76 -1.30 8.40
CA GLU A 32 -17.40 -0.92 9.76
C GLU A 32 -16.66 -2.04 10.49
N ALA A 33 -17.08 -3.28 10.30
CA ALA A 33 -16.42 -4.44 10.90
C ALA A 33 -15.00 -4.58 10.36
N LEU A 34 -14.81 -4.39 9.06
CA LEU A 34 -13.49 -4.43 8.45
C LEU A 34 -12.60 -3.31 9.01
N ALA A 35 -13.12 -2.10 9.11
CA ALA A 35 -12.37 -0.96 9.63
C ALA A 35 -11.94 -1.19 11.08
N ASP A 36 -12.78 -1.83 11.88
CA ASP A 36 -12.46 -2.12 13.29
C ASP A 36 -11.29 -3.08 13.45
N GLU A 37 -11.06 -3.95 12.47
CA GLU A 37 -9.93 -4.89 12.51
C GLU A 37 -8.61 -4.26 12.11
N ILE A 38 -8.64 -3.12 11.45
CA ILE A 38 -7.43 -2.42 11.02
C ILE A 38 -6.98 -1.47 12.13
N PRO A 39 -5.73 -1.59 12.61
CA PRO A 39 -5.25 -0.69 13.68
C PRO A 39 -5.42 0.81 13.39
N ALA A 40 -5.29 1.22 12.12
CA ALA A 40 -5.53 2.60 11.73
C ALA A 40 -7.01 2.99 11.80
N GLY A 41 -7.93 2.03 11.99
CA GLY A 41 -9.35 2.29 12.13
C GLY A 41 -10.10 2.53 10.83
N ARG A 42 -9.45 2.32 9.69
CA ARG A 42 -10.05 2.53 8.39
C ARG A 42 -9.25 1.84 7.29
N GLU A 43 -9.89 1.64 6.15
CA GLU A 43 -9.16 1.24 4.95
C GLU A 43 -8.32 2.42 4.45
N GLY A 44 -7.26 2.11 3.71
CA GLY A 44 -6.51 3.14 3.01
C GLY A 44 -7.30 3.69 1.83
N THR A 45 -7.04 4.94 1.47
CA THR A 45 -7.68 5.52 0.30
C THR A 45 -6.87 5.25 -0.96
N LYS A 46 -7.53 5.30 -2.12
CA LYS A 46 -6.82 5.16 -3.40
C LYS A 46 -5.81 6.30 -3.59
N GLU A 47 -6.09 7.48 -3.03
CA GLU A 47 -5.17 8.62 -3.07
C GLU A 47 -3.91 8.32 -2.27
N GLU A 48 -4.05 7.70 -1.11
CA GLU A 48 -2.90 7.29 -0.32
C GLU A 48 -2.07 6.22 -1.04
N ALA A 49 -2.73 5.28 -1.71
CA ALA A 49 -2.03 4.28 -2.51
C ALA A 49 -1.23 4.95 -3.65
N ALA A 50 -1.84 5.89 -4.35
CA ALA A 50 -1.18 6.62 -5.43
C ALA A 50 0.01 7.44 -4.89
N GLN A 51 -0.17 8.09 -3.74
CA GLN A 51 0.88 8.86 -3.09
C GLN A 51 2.07 7.96 -2.75
N MET A 52 1.81 6.78 -2.21
CA MET A 52 2.87 5.84 -1.86
C MET A 52 3.65 5.37 -3.08
N ILE A 53 2.96 5.09 -4.19
CA ILE A 53 3.61 4.71 -5.44
C ILE A 53 4.54 5.83 -5.90
N CYS A 54 4.08 7.08 -5.87
CA CYS A 54 4.90 8.22 -6.25
C CYS A 54 6.11 8.40 -5.33
N MET A 55 5.94 8.21 -4.04
CA MET A 55 7.04 8.33 -3.07
C MET A 55 8.12 7.29 -3.32
N VAL A 56 7.72 6.05 -3.61
CA VAL A 56 8.68 4.98 -3.90
C VAL A 56 9.39 5.24 -5.23
N ALA A 57 8.66 5.75 -6.23
CA ALA A 57 9.26 6.08 -7.52
C ALA A 57 10.31 7.18 -7.40
N ASP A 58 10.10 8.13 -6.48
CA ASP A 58 11.03 9.25 -6.24
C ASP A 58 12.05 8.97 -5.13
N ALA A 59 12.04 7.76 -4.58
CA ALA A 59 12.93 7.41 -3.48
C ALA A 59 14.40 7.45 -3.94
N PRO A 60 15.34 7.64 -2.99
CA PRO A 60 16.76 7.61 -3.34
C PRO A 60 17.16 6.31 -4.03
N ASP A 61 18.14 6.39 -4.91
CA ASP A 61 18.61 5.24 -5.69
C ASP A 61 19.10 4.08 -4.82
N TYR A 62 19.46 4.36 -3.59
CA TYR A 62 19.93 3.34 -2.66
C TYR A 62 18.80 2.43 -2.19
N LEU A 63 17.54 2.82 -2.39
CA LEU A 63 16.38 2.00 -2.06
C LEU A 63 16.08 1.05 -3.21
N THR A 64 16.37 -0.22 -3.03
CA THR A 64 16.07 -1.23 -4.05
C THR A 64 15.90 -2.61 -3.40
N GLY A 65 15.19 -3.49 -4.08
CA GLY A 65 14.99 -4.86 -3.62
C GLY A 65 14.07 -4.99 -2.43
N GLN A 66 13.23 -3.99 -2.15
CA GLN A 66 12.39 -3.98 -0.96
C GLN A 66 10.93 -4.27 -1.26
N ILE A 67 10.26 -4.85 -0.29
CA ILE A 67 8.81 -4.96 -0.27
C ILE A 67 8.34 -4.07 0.87
N ILE A 68 7.62 -3.01 0.51
CA ILE A 68 7.14 -2.01 1.47
C ILE A 68 5.66 -2.27 1.70
N THR A 69 5.30 -2.48 2.96
CA THR A 69 3.91 -2.76 3.31
C THR A 69 3.21 -1.48 3.77
N MET A 70 2.02 -1.23 3.23
CA MET A 70 1.17 -0.11 3.64
C MET A 70 -0.22 -0.67 3.92
N ASP A 71 -0.51 -0.96 5.18
CA ASP A 71 -1.71 -1.71 5.58
C ASP A 71 -2.42 -1.14 6.81
N GLY A 72 -2.07 0.07 7.24
CA GLY A 72 -2.65 0.66 8.44
C GLY A 72 -2.26 -0.07 9.72
N GLY A 73 -1.23 -0.90 9.68
CA GLY A 73 -0.76 -1.68 10.81
C GLY A 73 -1.41 -3.05 10.95
N TRP A 74 -2.25 -3.44 10.02
CA TRP A 74 -2.98 -4.71 10.06
C TRP A 74 -2.11 -5.83 9.49
N ILE A 75 -1.41 -6.51 10.35
CA ILE A 75 -0.54 -7.61 9.97
C ILE A 75 -1.11 -8.92 10.46
#